data_721a69e54f738bf37a85d4b5eecc878e
#
_entry.id   721a69e54f738bf37a85d4b5eecc878e
#
_cell.length_a   1.000
_cell.length_b   1.000
_cell.length_c   1.000
_cell.angle_alpha   90.00
_cell.angle_beta   90.00
_cell.angle_gamma   90.00
#
_symmetry.space_group_name_H-M   'P 1'
#
loop_
_entity.id
_entity.type
_entity.pdbx_description
1 polymer ?
#
loop_
_entity_poly.entity_id
_entity_poly.type
_entity_poly.pdbx_seq_one_letter_code
_entity_poly.pdbx_strand_id
1 'polypeptide(L)'
;FVGVDALAAVGATGGMSFLVLGFVIGLANGFCVVVSQRFGARDEAGLRRCVAMTMLLSVIVTAVATAASFLGTEPMLRAMNTPENIFSDSAAYIGIIFLGLGASLFYNLFSGLLRAVGDSKTPLYFLCLSSALNVVLDLLFVVTFSMGVAGAAWATILSQGVSALLCL
;
A
#
# COMPACT_ATOMS: atom_id res chain seq x y z
N PHE A 1 18.11 16.88 4.81
CA PHE A 1 18.76 15.60 5.08
C PHE A 1 18.81 14.70 3.86
N VAL A 2 17.84 14.82 2.94
CA VAL A 2 17.78 14.07 1.67
C VAL A 2 17.88 15.13 0.56
N GLY A 3 18.85 14.98 -0.36
CA GLY A 3 19.14 15.99 -1.39
C GLY A 3 17.96 16.27 -2.32
N VAL A 4 18.09 17.31 -3.15
CA VAL A 4 17.05 17.71 -4.13
C VAL A 4 16.75 16.56 -5.11
N ASP A 5 17.76 15.79 -5.50
CA ASP A 5 17.64 14.65 -6.41
C ASP A 5 16.76 13.53 -5.81
N ALA A 6 16.90 13.26 -4.51
CA ALA A 6 16.08 12.28 -3.81
C ALA A 6 14.59 12.72 -3.73
N LEU A 7 14.33 14.00 -3.52
CA LEU A 7 12.98 14.54 -3.57
C LEU A 7 12.39 14.47 -4.98
N ALA A 8 13.21 14.75 -5.99
CA ALA A 8 12.83 14.63 -7.39
C ALA A 8 12.53 13.17 -7.79
N ALA A 9 13.30 12.19 -7.27
CA ALA A 9 13.07 10.77 -7.49
C ALA A 9 11.70 10.32 -6.95
N VAL A 10 11.36 10.70 -5.72
CA VAL A 10 10.05 10.41 -5.12
C VAL A 10 8.92 11.10 -5.91
N GLY A 11 9.13 12.36 -6.31
CA GLY A 11 8.17 13.11 -7.12
C GLY A 11 7.92 12.48 -8.49
N ALA A 12 8.97 12.04 -9.18
CA ALA A 12 8.88 11.40 -10.48
C ALA A 12 8.09 10.07 -10.44
N THR A 13 8.17 9.33 -9.33
CA THR A 13 7.44 8.06 -9.16
C THR A 13 5.99 8.23 -8.69
N GLY A 14 5.59 9.45 -8.33
CA GLY A 14 4.27 9.74 -7.76
C GLY A 14 3.11 9.32 -8.65
N GLY A 15 3.19 9.58 -9.95
CA GLY A 15 2.16 9.18 -10.93
C GLY A 15 2.01 7.66 -11.04
N MET A 16 3.12 6.92 -11.06
CA MET A 16 3.12 5.46 -11.11
C MET A 16 2.52 4.87 -9.82
N SER A 17 2.98 5.36 -8.67
CA SER A 17 2.47 4.95 -7.36
C SER A 17 0.97 5.19 -7.26
N PHE A 18 0.51 6.38 -7.67
CA PHE A 18 -0.92 6.74 -7.65
C PHE A 18 -1.75 5.80 -8.52
N LEU A 19 -1.29 5.46 -9.72
CA LEU A 19 -2.00 4.57 -10.64
C LEU A 19 -2.09 3.14 -10.08
N VAL A 20 -0.97 2.56 -9.66
CA VAL A 20 -0.92 1.17 -9.19
C VAL A 20 -1.59 1.02 -7.83
N LEU A 21 -1.26 1.87 -6.88
CA LEU A 21 -1.89 1.85 -5.54
C LEU A 21 -3.37 2.19 -5.63
N GLY A 22 -3.76 3.17 -6.45
CA GLY A 22 -5.16 3.55 -6.65
C GLY A 22 -5.98 2.40 -7.22
N PHE A 23 -5.44 1.65 -8.18
CA PHE A 23 -6.09 0.45 -8.71
C PHE A 23 -6.28 -0.63 -7.64
N VAL A 24 -5.23 -0.94 -6.89
CA VAL A 24 -5.25 -1.95 -5.82
C VAL A 24 -6.21 -1.57 -4.69
N ILE A 25 -6.19 -0.30 -4.26
CA ILE A 25 -7.10 0.22 -3.23
C ILE A 25 -8.55 0.24 -3.75
N GLY A 26 -8.75 0.61 -5.02
CA GLY A 26 -10.07 0.58 -5.66
C GLY A 26 -10.68 -0.81 -5.67
N LEU A 27 -9.89 -1.86 -5.97
CA LEU A 27 -10.32 -3.25 -5.88
C LEU A 27 -10.69 -3.65 -4.44
N ALA A 28 -9.87 -3.31 -3.46
CA ALA A 28 -10.15 -3.59 -2.05
C ALA A 28 -11.48 -2.95 -1.61
N ASN A 29 -11.72 -1.70 -1.99
CA ASN A 29 -12.98 -1.01 -1.72
C ASN A 29 -14.18 -1.69 -2.42
N GLY A 30 -14.01 -2.12 -3.67
CA GLY A 30 -15.03 -2.87 -4.40
C GLY A 30 -15.43 -4.17 -3.69
N PHE A 31 -14.46 -4.92 -3.16
CA PHE A 31 -14.72 -6.12 -2.37
C PHE A 31 -15.50 -5.80 -1.08
N CYS A 32 -15.17 -4.71 -0.41
CA CYS A 32 -15.86 -4.29 0.82
C CYS A 32 -17.33 -3.91 0.57
N VAL A 33 -17.68 -3.40 -0.61
CA VAL A 33 -19.08 -3.11 -0.97
C VAL A 33 -19.93 -4.39 -0.96
N VAL A 34 -19.43 -5.47 -1.55
CA VAL A 34 -20.17 -6.75 -1.59
C VAL A 34 -20.33 -7.32 -0.17
N VAL A 35 -19.28 -7.20 0.67
CA VAL A 35 -19.33 -7.62 2.07
C VAL A 35 -20.37 -6.81 2.85
N SER A 36 -20.42 -5.49 2.69
CA SER A 36 -21.40 -4.63 3.37
C SER A 36 -22.85 -4.94 2.97
N GLN A 37 -23.07 -5.28 1.70
CA GLN A 37 -24.40 -5.70 1.23
C GLN A 37 -24.87 -7.00 1.89
N ARG A 38 -23.98 -8.00 2.03
CA ARG A 38 -24.30 -9.26 2.72
C ARG A 38 -24.53 -9.04 4.22
N PHE A 39 -23.73 -8.18 4.84
CA PHE A 39 -23.92 -7.81 6.24
C PHE A 39 -25.28 -7.11 6.45
N GLY A 40 -25.63 -6.13 5.61
CA GLY A 40 -26.92 -5.43 5.65
C GLY A 40 -28.13 -6.35 5.42
N ALA A 41 -27.97 -7.37 4.58
CA ALA A 41 -28.99 -8.38 4.32
C ALA A 41 -29.12 -9.43 5.45
N ARG A 42 -28.28 -9.39 6.49
CA ARG A 42 -28.20 -10.39 7.57
C ARG A 42 -27.96 -11.82 7.09
N ASP A 43 -27.30 -11.96 5.93
CA ASP A 43 -26.95 -13.25 5.35
C ASP A 43 -25.59 -13.70 5.89
N GLU A 44 -25.56 -14.32 7.07
CA GLU A 44 -24.32 -14.73 7.72
C GLU A 44 -23.52 -15.75 6.90
N ALA A 45 -24.20 -16.70 6.25
CA ALA A 45 -23.52 -17.72 5.46
C ALA A 45 -22.89 -17.10 4.20
N GLY A 46 -23.62 -16.21 3.52
CA GLY A 46 -23.13 -15.43 2.39
C GLY A 46 -22.00 -14.48 2.79
N LEU A 47 -22.08 -13.85 3.97
CA LEU A 47 -21.06 -12.97 4.51
C LEU A 47 -19.74 -13.72 4.69
N ARG A 48 -19.72 -14.86 5.39
CA ARG A 48 -18.51 -15.68 5.62
C ARG A 48 -17.88 -16.13 4.30
N ARG A 49 -18.71 -16.60 3.36
CA ARG A 49 -18.24 -17.01 2.04
C ARG A 49 -17.66 -15.82 1.26
N CYS A 50 -18.30 -14.66 1.32
CA CYS A 50 -17.86 -13.43 0.65
C CYS A 50 -16.51 -12.97 1.21
N VAL A 51 -16.35 -12.92 2.54
CA VAL A 51 -15.07 -12.56 3.18
C VAL A 51 -13.95 -13.53 2.76
N ALA A 52 -14.20 -14.85 2.80
CA ALA A 52 -13.20 -15.85 2.41
C ALA A 52 -12.77 -15.68 0.94
N MET A 53 -13.72 -15.47 0.03
CA MET A 53 -13.44 -15.24 -1.40
C MET A 53 -12.70 -13.91 -1.61
N THR A 54 -13.06 -12.87 -0.89
CA THR A 54 -12.36 -11.58 -0.92
C THR A 54 -10.91 -11.72 -0.48
N MET A 55 -10.64 -12.48 0.59
CA MET A 55 -9.28 -12.77 1.05
C MET A 55 -8.47 -13.50 -0.01
N LEU A 56 -9.04 -14.58 -0.59
CA LEU A 56 -8.38 -15.36 -1.64
C LEU A 56 -8.07 -14.50 -2.86
N LEU A 57 -9.04 -13.72 -3.34
CA LEU A 57 -8.86 -12.82 -4.48
C LEU A 57 -7.81 -11.75 -4.17
N SER A 58 -7.78 -11.21 -2.96
CA SER A 58 -6.80 -10.21 -2.55
C SER A 58 -5.37 -10.77 -2.56
N VAL A 59 -5.16 -12.02 -2.15
CA VAL A 59 -3.86 -12.70 -2.28
C VAL A 59 -3.43 -12.81 -3.74
N ILE A 60 -4.34 -13.27 -4.61
CA ILE A 60 -4.07 -13.43 -6.04
C ILE A 60 -3.76 -12.07 -6.69
N VAL A 61 -4.60 -11.06 -6.42
CA VAL A 61 -4.41 -9.69 -6.93
C VAL A 61 -3.08 -9.12 -6.47
N THR A 62 -2.74 -9.29 -5.18
CA THR A 62 -1.44 -8.84 -4.65
C THR A 62 -0.29 -9.50 -5.39
N ALA A 63 -0.31 -10.82 -5.53
CA ALA A 63 0.77 -11.55 -6.21
C ALA A 63 0.94 -11.10 -7.67
N VAL A 64 -0.16 -11.00 -8.41
CA VAL A 64 -0.15 -10.58 -9.81
C VAL A 64 0.27 -9.11 -9.95
N ALA A 65 -0.31 -8.22 -9.14
CA ALA A 65 -0.01 -6.79 -9.20
C ALA A 65 1.44 -6.50 -8.80
N THR A 66 1.96 -7.16 -7.75
CA THR A 66 3.36 -7.02 -7.33
C THR A 66 4.30 -7.52 -8.43
N ALA A 67 4.08 -8.70 -9.00
CA ALA A 67 4.90 -9.24 -10.06
C ALA A 67 4.87 -8.34 -11.32
N ALA A 68 3.70 -7.93 -11.76
CA ALA A 68 3.53 -7.07 -12.93
C ALA A 68 4.18 -5.69 -12.73
N SER A 69 3.99 -5.08 -11.57
CA SER A 69 4.55 -3.76 -11.26
C SER A 69 6.06 -3.81 -11.11
N PHE A 70 6.59 -4.85 -10.46
CA PHE A 70 8.03 -5.03 -10.29
C PHE A 70 8.73 -5.22 -11.63
N LEU A 71 8.19 -6.09 -12.51
CA LEU A 71 8.71 -6.29 -13.87
C LEU A 71 8.53 -5.05 -14.75
N GLY A 72 7.48 -4.27 -14.50
CA GLY A 72 7.17 -3.04 -15.22
C GLY A 72 7.93 -1.80 -14.75
N THR A 73 8.67 -1.85 -13.65
CA THR A 73 9.32 -0.67 -13.04
C THR A 73 10.25 0.04 -14.02
N GLU A 74 11.22 -0.66 -14.61
CA GLU A 74 12.17 -0.04 -15.54
C GLU A 74 11.51 0.48 -16.81
N PRO A 75 10.68 -0.32 -17.54
CA PRO A 75 10.02 0.17 -18.74
C PRO A 75 9.13 1.40 -18.46
N MET A 76 8.45 1.44 -17.32
CA MET A 76 7.60 2.59 -16.95
C MET A 76 8.44 3.84 -16.67
N LEU A 77 9.53 3.74 -15.91
CA LEU A 77 10.44 4.86 -15.65
C LEU A 77 11.06 5.41 -16.95
N ARG A 78 11.43 4.53 -17.87
CA ARG A 78 11.94 4.93 -19.21
C ARG A 78 10.86 5.63 -20.04
N ALA A 79 9.62 5.12 -20.04
CA ALA A 79 8.49 5.73 -20.74
C ALA A 79 8.14 7.13 -20.19
N MET A 80 8.40 7.36 -18.90
CA MET A 80 8.22 8.68 -18.28
C MET A 80 9.41 9.63 -18.50
N ASN A 81 10.43 9.23 -19.26
CA ASN A 81 11.66 10.00 -19.49
C ASN A 81 12.33 10.46 -18.18
N THR A 82 12.38 9.58 -17.20
CA THR A 82 13.02 9.86 -15.90
C THR A 82 14.51 10.16 -16.13
N PRO A 83 15.03 11.31 -15.65
CA PRO A 83 16.44 11.66 -15.81
C PRO A 83 17.39 10.62 -15.21
N GLU A 84 18.53 10.36 -15.87
CA GLU A 84 19.47 9.32 -15.44
C GLU A 84 20.06 9.55 -14.05
N ASN A 85 20.23 10.80 -13.64
CA ASN A 85 20.76 11.15 -12.33
C ASN A 85 19.87 10.72 -11.15
N ILE A 86 18.55 10.57 -11.38
CA ILE A 86 17.57 10.13 -10.37
C ILE A 86 16.97 8.75 -10.66
N PHE A 87 17.36 8.12 -11.79
CA PHE A 87 16.76 6.85 -12.23
C PHE A 87 16.94 5.73 -11.21
N SER A 88 18.16 5.57 -10.69
CA SER A 88 18.47 4.52 -9.70
C SER A 88 17.66 4.69 -8.41
N ASP A 89 17.57 5.90 -7.90
CA ASP A 89 16.81 6.21 -6.68
C ASP A 89 15.31 6.04 -6.90
N SER A 90 14.82 6.45 -8.07
CA SER A 90 13.42 6.25 -8.48
C SER A 90 13.08 4.76 -8.58
N ALA A 91 13.94 3.96 -9.21
CA ALA A 91 13.74 2.51 -9.34
C ALA A 91 13.77 1.81 -7.98
N ALA A 92 14.71 2.18 -7.12
CA ALA A 92 14.81 1.63 -5.77
C ALA A 92 13.56 1.98 -4.93
N TYR A 93 13.13 3.23 -4.94
CA TYR A 93 11.96 3.68 -4.19
C TYR A 93 10.69 2.97 -4.66
N ILE A 94 10.39 3.07 -5.95
CA ILE A 94 9.14 2.51 -6.49
C ILE A 94 9.12 0.98 -6.44
N GLY A 95 10.28 0.33 -6.64
CA GLY A 95 10.42 -1.12 -6.50
C GLY A 95 10.08 -1.60 -5.10
N ILE A 96 10.55 -0.89 -4.06
CA ILE A 96 10.21 -1.18 -2.66
C ILE A 96 8.71 -0.96 -2.43
N ILE A 97 8.13 0.16 -2.90
CA ILE A 97 6.68 0.43 -2.78
C ILE A 97 5.86 -0.69 -3.44
N PHE A 98 6.27 -1.18 -4.60
CA PHE A 98 5.57 -2.27 -5.28
C PHE A 98 5.71 -3.62 -4.55
N LEU A 99 6.84 -3.90 -3.92
CA LEU A 99 6.97 -5.04 -3.02
C LEU A 99 6.01 -4.95 -1.83
N GLY A 100 5.73 -3.74 -1.38
CA GLY A 100 4.79 -3.44 -0.29
C GLY A 100 3.32 -3.36 -0.69
N LEU A 101 2.95 -3.60 -1.96
CA LEU A 101 1.54 -3.57 -2.40
C LEU A 101 0.62 -4.44 -1.55
N GLY A 102 1.11 -5.59 -1.10
CA GLY A 102 0.38 -6.47 -0.18
C GLY A 102 0.03 -5.78 1.13
N ALA A 103 0.99 -5.12 1.77
CA ALA A 103 0.74 -4.40 3.01
C ALA A 103 -0.33 -3.32 2.82
N SER A 104 -0.24 -2.55 1.74
CA SER A 104 -1.21 -1.51 1.39
C SER A 104 -2.60 -2.09 1.10
N LEU A 105 -2.67 -3.17 0.30
CA LEU A 105 -3.93 -3.81 -0.05
C LEU A 105 -4.62 -4.36 1.20
N PHE A 106 -3.91 -5.18 2.00
CA PHE A 106 -4.48 -5.82 3.17
C PHE A 106 -4.88 -4.82 4.26
N TYR A 107 -4.10 -3.75 4.47
CA TYR A 107 -4.51 -2.67 5.36
C TYR A 107 -5.84 -2.03 4.91
N ASN A 108 -5.97 -1.67 3.63
CA ASN A 108 -7.19 -1.08 3.09
C ASN A 108 -8.37 -2.07 3.12
N LEU A 109 -8.11 -3.35 2.82
CA LEU A 109 -9.11 -4.40 2.87
C LEU A 109 -9.65 -4.60 4.29
N PHE A 110 -8.78 -4.83 5.28
CA PHE A 110 -9.21 -5.05 6.67
C PHE A 110 -9.91 -3.82 7.25
N SER A 111 -9.36 -2.62 7.01
CA SER A 111 -10.02 -1.38 7.37
C SER A 111 -11.39 -1.23 6.71
N GLY A 112 -11.53 -1.65 5.45
CA GLY A 112 -12.78 -1.65 4.72
C GLY A 112 -13.77 -2.67 5.24
N LEU A 113 -13.32 -3.88 5.60
CA LEU A 113 -14.14 -4.92 6.20
C LEU A 113 -14.70 -4.49 7.57
N LEU A 114 -13.87 -3.90 8.43
CA LEU A 114 -14.32 -3.34 9.70
C LEU A 114 -15.40 -2.26 9.50
N ARG A 115 -15.19 -1.35 8.56
CA ARG A 115 -16.21 -0.33 8.19
C ARG A 115 -17.48 -0.96 7.64
N ALA A 116 -17.36 -2.03 6.85
CA ALA A 116 -18.50 -2.74 6.26
C ALA A 116 -19.42 -3.37 7.31
N VAL A 117 -18.87 -3.77 8.48
CA VAL A 117 -19.64 -4.29 9.60
C VAL A 117 -20.00 -3.22 10.65
N GLY A 118 -19.74 -1.94 10.36
CA GLY A 118 -20.16 -0.80 11.18
C GLY A 118 -19.11 -0.26 12.13
N ASP A 119 -17.91 -0.85 12.18
CA ASP A 119 -16.81 -0.33 13.00
C ASP A 119 -15.93 0.64 12.19
N SER A 120 -16.17 1.93 12.38
CA SER A 120 -15.37 2.99 11.76
C SER A 120 -14.27 3.53 12.67
N LYS A 121 -14.32 3.22 13.97
CA LYS A 121 -13.40 3.78 14.97
C LYS A 121 -12.09 3.01 14.99
N THR A 122 -12.15 1.70 14.98
CA THR A 122 -10.97 0.83 15.03
C THR A 122 -9.99 1.12 13.87
N PRO A 123 -10.42 1.20 12.58
CA PRO A 123 -9.53 1.59 11.50
C PRO A 123 -8.91 2.97 11.67
N LEU A 124 -9.64 3.92 12.25
CA LEU A 124 -9.12 5.27 12.50
C LEU A 124 -7.98 5.25 13.53
N TYR A 125 -8.12 4.50 14.62
CA TYR A 125 -7.04 4.36 15.61
C TYR A 125 -5.79 3.74 14.98
N PHE A 126 -5.94 2.72 14.16
CA PHE A 126 -4.81 2.08 13.48
C PHE A 126 -4.20 2.97 12.40
N LEU A 127 -4.99 3.83 11.75
CA LEU A 127 -4.47 4.84 10.85
C LEU A 127 -3.58 5.86 11.60
N CYS A 128 -4.04 6.36 12.74
CA CYS A 128 -3.24 7.27 13.57
C CYS A 128 -1.93 6.60 14.04
N LEU A 129 -2.02 5.35 14.49
CA LEU A 129 -0.85 4.57 14.90
C LEU A 129 0.12 4.36 13.73
N SER A 130 -0.40 3.97 12.55
CA SER A 130 0.40 3.81 11.34
C SER A 130 1.13 5.09 10.96
N SER A 131 0.43 6.22 11.01
CA SER A 131 1.02 7.52 10.69
C SER A 131 2.12 7.91 11.68
N ALA A 132 1.91 7.70 12.97
CA ALA A 132 2.92 7.94 13.99
C ALA A 132 4.14 7.02 13.81
N LEU A 133 3.89 5.73 13.58
CA LEU A 133 4.95 4.75 13.32
C LEU A 133 5.72 5.08 12.04
N ASN A 134 5.04 5.51 10.97
CA ASN A 134 5.68 5.92 9.73
C ASN A 134 6.66 7.08 9.97
N VAL A 135 6.24 8.14 10.68
CA VAL A 135 7.12 9.28 11.00
C VAL A 135 8.35 8.83 11.80
N VAL A 136 8.17 7.96 12.80
CA VAL A 136 9.29 7.43 13.60
C VAL A 136 10.23 6.60 12.74
N LEU A 137 9.71 5.72 11.89
CA LEU A 137 10.52 4.89 11.00
C LEU A 137 11.23 5.72 9.92
N ASP A 138 10.58 6.77 9.39
CA ASP A 138 11.19 7.70 8.44
C ASP A 138 12.42 8.38 9.07
N LEU A 139 12.29 8.92 10.29
CA LEU A 139 13.41 9.52 11.00
C LEU A 139 14.52 8.50 11.27
N LEU A 140 14.16 7.28 11.66
CA LEU A 140 15.13 6.23 11.94
C LEU A 140 15.88 5.80 10.67
N PHE A 141 15.18 5.50 9.60
CA PHE A 141 15.78 4.94 8.38
C PHE A 141 16.48 6.01 7.55
N VAL A 142 15.89 7.20 7.42
CA VAL A 142 16.44 8.26 6.59
C VAL A 142 17.56 9.02 7.33
N VAL A 143 17.35 9.36 8.62
CA VAL A 143 18.30 10.19 9.37
C VAL A 143 19.37 9.32 10.04
N THR A 144 18.98 8.29 10.81
CA THR A 144 19.92 7.50 11.61
C THR A 144 20.68 6.49 10.75
N PHE A 145 19.98 5.76 9.87
CA PHE A 145 20.61 4.75 9.00
C PHE A 145 21.06 5.30 7.65
N SER A 146 20.76 6.57 7.34
CA SER A 146 21.15 7.21 6.08
C SER A 146 20.72 6.44 4.82
N MET A 147 19.58 5.75 4.87
CA MET A 147 19.08 4.92 3.76
C MET A 147 18.47 5.73 2.61
N GLY A 148 18.44 7.07 2.72
CA GLY A 148 17.88 7.94 1.68
C GLY A 148 16.41 7.62 1.34
N VAL A 149 16.07 7.63 0.06
CA VAL A 149 14.70 7.39 -0.43
C VAL A 149 14.21 5.96 -0.17
N ALA A 150 15.10 4.97 -0.18
CA ALA A 150 14.76 3.59 0.13
C ALA A 150 14.27 3.45 1.58
N GLY A 151 14.85 4.23 2.51
CA GLY A 151 14.42 4.28 3.90
C GLY A 151 12.97 4.73 4.05
N ALA A 152 12.58 5.79 3.35
CA ALA A 152 11.21 6.29 3.34
C ALA A 152 10.20 5.26 2.76
N ALA A 153 10.59 4.55 1.70
CA ALA A 153 9.78 3.48 1.15
C ALA A 153 9.57 2.33 2.15
N TRP A 154 10.63 1.86 2.80
CA TRP A 154 10.54 0.83 3.84
C TRP A 154 9.71 1.27 5.05
N ALA A 155 9.86 2.51 5.51
CA ALA A 155 9.05 3.05 6.61
C ALA A 155 7.56 3.00 6.28
N THR A 156 7.20 3.37 5.05
CA THR A 156 5.82 3.34 4.57
C THR A 156 5.25 1.93 4.57
N ILE A 157 5.98 0.95 4.02
CA ILE A 157 5.51 -0.44 3.93
C ILE A 157 5.39 -1.08 5.31
N LEU A 158 6.38 -0.89 6.17
CA LEU A 158 6.38 -1.48 7.51
C LEU A 158 5.25 -0.92 8.37
N SER A 159 5.01 0.41 8.32
CA SER A 159 3.92 1.03 9.07
C SER A 159 2.54 0.52 8.60
N GLN A 160 2.35 0.37 7.30
CA GLN A 160 1.12 -0.21 6.74
C GLN A 160 0.98 -1.70 7.06
N GLY A 161 2.07 -2.47 6.99
CA GLY A 161 2.09 -3.88 7.35
C GLY A 161 1.71 -4.12 8.80
N VAL A 162 2.26 -3.35 9.74
CA VAL A 162 1.89 -3.40 11.15
C VAL A 162 0.41 -3.06 11.33
N SER A 163 -0.08 -2.02 10.66
CA SER A 163 -1.50 -1.65 10.75
C SER A 163 -2.43 -2.68 10.13
N ALA A 164 -2.02 -3.34 9.04
CA ALA A 164 -2.78 -4.45 8.46
C ALA A 164 -2.90 -5.61 9.46
N LEU A 165 -1.81 -5.97 10.15
CA LEU A 165 -1.82 -7.02 11.17
C LEU A 165 -2.69 -6.66 12.38
N LEU A 166 -2.73 -5.38 12.77
CA LEU A 166 -3.57 -4.92 13.88
C LEU A 166 -5.06 -4.85 13.52
N CYS A 167 -5.40 -4.73 12.23
CA CYS A 167 -6.78 -4.76 11.76
C CYS A 167 -7.32 -6.19 11.55
N LEU A 168 -6.48 -7.22 11.62
CA LEU A 168 -6.83 -8.63 11.42
C LEU A 168 -7.51 -9.21 12.67
#